data_c524ed34c972e7206891d72779d954a6
#
_entry.id   c524ed34c972e7206891d72779d954a6
#
_cell.length_a   1.000
_cell.length_b   1.000
_cell.length_c   1.000
_cell.angle_alpha   90.00
_cell.angle_beta   90.00
_cell.angle_gamma   90.00
#
_symmetry.space_group_name_H-M   'P 1'
#
loop_
_entity.id
_entity.type
_entity.pdbx_description
1 polymer ?
#
loop_
_entity_poly.entity_id
_entity_poly.type
_entity_poly.pdbx_seq_one_letter_code
_entity_poly.pdbx_strand_id
1 'polypeptide(L)'
;MTLKTKRIGSLGFLFLLGGLLCEPRTAIGEETAPPGPNIHLRGNFLNSHYTFSAEKKGHVAFIGGSITEMRGYRPMLYNFLQKRFPETKFTFTNAGIASTCSTTGSFRLQRDVLSKGAVDLIFIEYAVNDELDAGHARRECVRAMEGILRQVRKHNPMADIVITYFVTPSMLKTVGNGKEPVPTGAHEDVARHYGVSTIHLVREIDRLISAGELTWKKFGGVHPGPHGNRLCANMIEKLLATSWSMKPAGKAAKVAHSLPKKALDEGNYEGGAFIDPATARIKSGWKNYIPEWRKIRGGFRGRFGGKKLLCANAPGAECSLEFTGRAIGAFILAGPDAGTIEASIDGGPFKKYDLYHRHSRGLHYPRTVMFSTDLENGKHTLVLRTSESKSRPKAGHAMRILQFTVN
;
A
#
# COMPACT_ATOMS: atom_id res chain seq x y z
N MET A 1 -9.13 -97.17 36.57
CA MET A 1 -9.88 -96.22 35.66
C MET A 1 -9.93 -94.89 36.41
N THR A 2 -9.07 -94.00 36.06
CA THR A 2 -8.74 -92.78 36.81
C THR A 2 -9.23 -91.57 36.07
N LEU A 3 -10.16 -90.84 36.66
CA LEU A 3 -10.56 -89.51 36.17
C LEU A 3 -9.59 -88.47 36.78
N LYS A 4 -8.99 -87.66 35.88
CA LYS A 4 -8.23 -86.48 36.18
C LYS A 4 -9.10 -85.24 36.11
N THR A 5 -9.27 -84.55 37.24
CA THR A 5 -9.85 -83.23 37.37
C THR A 5 -8.83 -82.16 37.00
N LYS A 6 -9.18 -81.31 36.05
CA LYS A 6 -8.39 -80.07 35.73
C LYS A 6 -8.93 -78.88 36.54
N ARG A 7 -8.05 -78.22 37.23
CA ARG A 7 -8.29 -76.93 37.89
C ARG A 7 -8.35 -75.84 36.86
N ILE A 8 -9.36 -74.96 36.95
CA ILE A 8 -9.52 -73.74 36.17
C ILE A 8 -8.92 -72.61 37.00
N GLY A 9 -7.86 -71.97 36.46
CA GLY A 9 -7.26 -70.79 37.04
C GLY A 9 -8.07 -69.53 36.70
N SER A 10 -8.37 -68.74 37.71
CA SER A 10 -9.05 -67.47 37.60
C SER A 10 -8.08 -66.42 37.06
N LEU A 11 -8.38 -65.82 35.87
CA LEU A 11 -7.66 -64.71 35.31
C LEU A 11 -8.42 -63.44 35.69
N GLY A 12 -7.83 -62.60 36.53
CA GLY A 12 -8.39 -61.30 36.88
C GLY A 12 -8.22 -60.32 35.73
N PHE A 13 -9.34 -59.79 35.26
CA PHE A 13 -9.34 -58.67 34.31
C PHE A 13 -9.19 -57.35 35.03
N LEU A 14 -8.07 -56.69 34.79
CA LEU A 14 -7.79 -55.31 35.25
C LEU A 14 -8.42 -54.36 34.22
N PHE A 15 -9.51 -53.69 34.58
CA PHE A 15 -10.08 -52.60 33.73
C PHE A 15 -9.22 -51.34 33.93
N LEU A 16 -8.42 -51.01 32.91
CA LEU A 16 -7.84 -49.70 32.75
C LEU A 16 -8.91 -48.75 32.18
N LEU A 17 -9.44 -47.84 33.02
CA LEU A 17 -10.21 -46.69 32.54
C LEU A 17 -9.23 -45.73 31.83
N GLY A 18 -9.17 -45.85 30.51
CA GLY A 18 -8.58 -44.82 29.66
C GLY A 18 -9.51 -43.62 29.59
N GLY A 19 -9.24 -42.59 30.37
CA GLY A 19 -9.93 -41.30 30.20
C GLY A 19 -9.53 -40.68 28.86
N LEU A 20 -10.46 -40.69 27.89
CA LEU A 20 -10.36 -39.86 26.69
C LEU A 20 -10.42 -38.38 27.15
N LEU A 21 -9.31 -37.71 27.17
CA LEU A 21 -9.24 -36.26 27.20
C LEU A 21 -9.78 -35.78 25.84
N CYS A 22 -11.04 -35.41 25.83
CA CYS A 22 -11.66 -34.71 24.71
C CYS A 22 -11.08 -33.29 24.68
N GLU A 23 -10.05 -33.06 23.87
CA GLU A 23 -9.60 -31.70 23.56
C GLU A 23 -10.79 -30.94 22.95
N PRO A 24 -11.05 -29.69 23.39
CA PRO A 24 -12.11 -28.89 22.78
C PRO A 24 -11.70 -28.62 21.32
N ARG A 25 -12.35 -29.28 20.37
CA ARG A 25 -12.34 -28.86 18.97
C ARG A 25 -12.82 -27.42 18.94
N THR A 26 -11.92 -26.49 18.67
CA THR A 26 -12.26 -25.13 18.24
C THR A 26 -13.26 -25.27 17.09
N ALA A 27 -14.48 -24.82 17.32
CA ALA A 27 -15.52 -24.79 16.30
C ALA A 27 -15.00 -23.93 15.12
N ILE A 28 -14.57 -24.60 14.07
CA ILE A 28 -14.33 -23.98 12.77
C ILE A 28 -15.72 -23.54 12.33
N GLY A 29 -15.96 -22.21 12.33
CA GLY A 29 -17.21 -21.65 11.81
C GLY A 29 -17.42 -22.17 10.38
N GLU A 30 -18.67 -22.43 10.03
CA GLU A 30 -19.08 -22.86 8.68
C GLU A 30 -18.33 -22.01 7.65
N GLU A 31 -17.50 -22.67 6.86
CA GLU A 31 -16.70 -22.07 5.79
C GLU A 31 -17.66 -21.56 4.73
N THR A 32 -17.96 -20.27 4.78
CA THR A 32 -18.79 -19.65 3.71
C THR A 32 -18.02 -19.81 2.41
N ALA A 33 -18.69 -20.26 1.35
CA ALA A 33 -18.08 -20.43 0.03
C ALA A 33 -17.27 -19.18 -0.36
N PRO A 34 -16.05 -19.33 -0.88
CA PRO A 34 -15.20 -18.19 -1.22
C PRO A 34 -15.93 -17.25 -2.18
N PRO A 35 -15.77 -15.92 -2.01
CA PRO A 35 -16.54 -14.94 -2.79
C PRO A 35 -16.21 -14.93 -4.28
N GLY A 36 -15.27 -15.76 -4.74
CA GLY A 36 -14.88 -15.94 -6.13
C GLY A 36 -13.38 -16.23 -6.25
N PRO A 37 -12.92 -16.76 -7.40
CA PRO A 37 -11.56 -17.26 -7.56
C PRO A 37 -10.49 -16.18 -7.42
N ASN A 38 -10.81 -14.91 -7.65
CA ASN A 38 -9.90 -13.77 -7.63
C ASN A 38 -10.22 -12.78 -6.49
N ILE A 39 -10.95 -13.24 -5.48
CA ILE A 39 -11.28 -12.50 -4.26
C ILE A 39 -10.80 -13.35 -3.07
N HIS A 40 -9.75 -12.89 -2.41
CA HIS A 40 -9.19 -13.63 -1.28
C HIS A 40 -9.65 -12.98 0.02
N LEU A 41 -10.68 -13.58 0.63
CA LEU A 41 -11.12 -13.20 1.98
C LEU A 41 -10.15 -13.82 3.00
N ARG A 42 -9.50 -12.98 3.80
CA ARG A 42 -8.64 -13.35 4.93
C ARG A 42 -9.14 -12.64 6.18
N GLY A 43 -9.34 -13.38 7.25
CA GLY A 43 -10.01 -12.84 8.43
C GLY A 43 -11.46 -12.45 8.12
N ASN A 44 -11.88 -11.31 8.66
CA ASN A 44 -13.24 -10.81 8.47
C ASN A 44 -13.26 -9.27 8.52
N PHE A 45 -14.40 -8.67 8.18
CA PHE A 45 -14.69 -7.24 8.25
C PHE A 45 -15.76 -6.93 9.32
N LEU A 46 -15.83 -7.72 10.38
CA LEU A 46 -16.83 -7.57 11.42
C LEU A 46 -16.64 -6.30 12.26
N ASN A 47 -15.40 -5.80 12.36
CA ASN A 47 -15.11 -4.55 13.06
C ASN A 47 -15.78 -3.36 12.37
N SER A 48 -15.56 -3.18 11.06
CA SER A 48 -16.23 -2.13 10.29
C SER A 48 -17.74 -2.34 10.23
N HIS A 49 -18.20 -3.58 10.10
CA HIS A 49 -19.62 -3.91 10.15
C HIS A 49 -20.27 -3.43 11.46
N TYR A 50 -19.66 -3.74 12.61
CA TYR A 50 -20.16 -3.30 13.92
C TYR A 50 -20.16 -1.77 14.02
N THR A 51 -19.06 -1.11 13.66
CA THR A 51 -18.98 0.36 13.69
C THR A 51 -20.07 0.99 12.82
N PHE A 52 -20.31 0.43 11.62
CA PHE A 52 -21.34 0.99 10.72
C PHE A 52 -22.75 0.66 11.17
N SER A 53 -23.04 -0.59 11.57
CA SER A 53 -24.41 -1.02 11.89
C SER A 53 -24.86 -0.65 13.31
N ALA A 54 -23.97 -0.71 14.31
CA ALA A 54 -24.30 -0.49 15.71
C ALA A 54 -23.92 0.93 16.20
N GLU A 55 -22.69 1.40 15.90
CA GLU A 55 -22.23 2.72 16.33
C GLU A 55 -22.72 3.85 15.39
N LYS A 56 -23.31 3.52 14.24
CA LYS A 56 -23.88 4.45 13.26
C LYS A 56 -22.90 5.53 12.79
N LYS A 57 -21.62 5.20 12.74
CA LYS A 57 -20.54 6.05 12.25
C LYS A 57 -19.56 5.23 11.42
N GLY A 58 -18.75 5.88 10.59
CA GLY A 58 -17.71 5.19 9.84
C GLY A 58 -16.74 6.13 9.18
N HIS A 59 -15.43 5.87 9.35
CA HIS A 59 -14.38 6.52 8.59
C HIS A 59 -13.80 5.52 7.60
N VAL A 60 -14.05 5.78 6.30
CA VAL A 60 -13.58 4.93 5.20
C VAL A 60 -12.54 5.70 4.38
N ALA A 61 -11.34 5.14 4.30
CA ALA A 61 -10.22 5.76 3.60
C ALA A 61 -9.84 5.01 2.32
N PHE A 62 -9.32 5.75 1.34
CA PHE A 62 -8.81 5.23 0.08
C PHE A 62 -7.44 5.84 -0.17
N ILE A 63 -6.40 5.02 -0.30
CA ILE A 63 -5.06 5.47 -0.60
C ILE A 63 -4.51 4.73 -1.81
N GLY A 64 -3.89 5.47 -2.74
CA GLY A 64 -3.40 4.89 -3.99
C GLY A 64 -2.90 5.94 -4.97
N GLY A 65 -2.74 5.52 -6.22
CA GLY A 65 -2.32 6.35 -7.34
C GLY A 65 -3.46 7.10 -8.03
N SER A 66 -3.35 7.22 -9.35
CA SER A 66 -4.34 7.91 -10.20
C SER A 66 -5.69 7.20 -10.26
N ILE A 67 -5.69 5.88 -10.21
CA ILE A 67 -6.93 5.07 -10.24
C ILE A 67 -7.75 5.34 -8.98
N THR A 68 -7.09 5.48 -7.84
CA THR A 68 -7.74 5.88 -6.59
C THR A 68 -8.10 7.37 -6.58
N GLU A 69 -7.30 8.27 -7.18
CA GLU A 69 -7.60 9.71 -7.24
C GLU A 69 -8.87 10.00 -8.06
N MET A 70 -9.06 9.33 -9.19
CA MET A 70 -10.17 9.56 -10.12
C MET A 70 -11.55 9.21 -9.53
N ARG A 71 -12.63 9.74 -10.12
CA ARG A 71 -14.01 9.43 -9.77
C ARG A 71 -14.46 8.09 -10.40
N GLY A 72 -13.75 7.01 -10.07
CA GLY A 72 -14.02 5.67 -10.57
C GLY A 72 -14.77 4.79 -9.56
N TYR A 73 -14.15 3.69 -9.10
CA TYR A 73 -14.75 2.71 -8.18
C TYR A 73 -15.13 3.29 -6.80
N ARG A 74 -14.40 4.30 -6.29
CA ARG A 74 -14.64 4.87 -4.96
C ARG A 74 -16.05 5.43 -4.76
N PRO A 75 -16.59 6.34 -5.62
CA PRO A 75 -17.97 6.81 -5.48
C PRO A 75 -19.00 5.67 -5.52
N MET A 76 -18.72 4.58 -6.24
CA MET A 76 -19.59 3.41 -6.27
C MET A 76 -19.63 2.73 -4.91
N LEU A 77 -18.47 2.59 -4.24
CA LEU A 77 -18.38 2.06 -2.88
C LEU A 77 -19.00 3.00 -1.84
N TYR A 78 -18.88 4.32 -1.99
CA TYR A 78 -19.59 5.28 -1.12
C TYR A 78 -21.12 5.03 -1.17
N ASN A 79 -21.66 4.91 -2.38
CA ASN A 79 -23.08 4.63 -2.59
C ASN A 79 -23.49 3.27 -2.04
N PHE A 80 -22.68 2.24 -2.24
CA PHE A 80 -22.92 0.91 -1.68
C PHE A 80 -22.99 0.95 -0.15
N LEU A 81 -21.99 1.55 0.50
CA LEU A 81 -21.94 1.66 1.96
C LEU A 81 -23.11 2.47 2.51
N GLN A 82 -23.44 3.60 1.91
CA GLN A 82 -24.55 4.44 2.34
C GLN A 82 -25.92 3.75 2.18
N LYS A 83 -26.11 2.98 1.08
CA LYS A 83 -27.32 2.17 0.88
C LYS A 83 -27.41 1.00 1.86
N ARG A 84 -26.27 0.37 2.15
CA ARG A 84 -26.22 -0.79 3.06
C ARG A 84 -26.43 -0.39 4.52
N PHE A 85 -25.98 0.80 4.89
CA PHE A 85 -26.07 1.36 6.25
C PHE A 85 -26.64 2.78 6.19
N PRO A 86 -27.96 2.93 5.95
CA PRO A 86 -28.58 4.23 5.66
C PRO A 86 -28.52 5.22 6.83
N GLU A 87 -28.49 4.72 8.06
CA GLU A 87 -28.43 5.55 9.28
C GLU A 87 -27.00 5.93 9.69
N THR A 88 -25.98 5.42 8.97
CA THR A 88 -24.58 5.61 9.34
C THR A 88 -24.06 6.95 8.81
N LYS A 89 -23.47 7.74 9.70
CA LYS A 89 -22.74 8.95 9.33
C LYS A 89 -21.33 8.58 8.86
N PHE A 90 -21.14 8.52 7.54
CA PHE A 90 -19.85 8.23 6.96
C PHE A 90 -18.99 9.47 6.76
N THR A 91 -17.69 9.32 7.02
CA THR A 91 -16.62 10.20 6.55
C THR A 91 -15.79 9.43 5.53
N PHE A 92 -15.60 10.00 4.33
CA PHE A 92 -14.81 9.39 3.27
C PHE A 92 -13.54 10.19 3.02
N THR A 93 -12.38 9.56 3.19
CA THR A 93 -11.08 10.16 2.87
C THR A 93 -10.56 9.64 1.54
N ASN A 94 -10.45 10.54 0.54
CA ASN A 94 -9.72 10.26 -0.69
C ASN A 94 -8.28 10.73 -0.56
N ALA A 95 -7.37 9.80 -0.37
CA ALA A 95 -5.92 10.02 -0.37
C ALA A 95 -5.24 9.48 -1.65
N GLY A 96 -5.96 9.39 -2.77
CA GLY A 96 -5.38 9.12 -4.08
C GLY A 96 -4.54 10.31 -4.55
N ILE A 97 -3.32 10.03 -5.02
CA ILE A 97 -2.45 11.02 -5.68
C ILE A 97 -1.84 10.38 -6.92
N ALA A 98 -2.26 10.86 -8.08
CA ALA A 98 -1.79 10.33 -9.35
C ALA A 98 -0.26 10.29 -9.44
N SER A 99 0.28 9.20 -10.01
CA SER A 99 1.72 8.94 -10.18
C SER A 99 2.49 8.61 -8.90
N THR A 100 1.84 8.48 -7.75
CA THR A 100 2.53 8.05 -6.53
C THR A 100 2.46 6.53 -6.38
N CYS A 101 3.58 5.93 -5.99
CA CYS A 101 3.77 4.51 -5.72
C CYS A 101 3.58 4.18 -4.22
N SER A 102 3.69 2.91 -3.86
CA SER A 102 3.55 2.44 -2.48
C SER A 102 4.57 3.08 -1.53
N THR A 103 5.82 3.31 -1.97
CA THR A 103 6.84 4.03 -1.21
C THR A 103 6.36 5.43 -0.83
N THR A 104 5.89 6.22 -1.80
CA THR A 104 5.28 7.52 -1.50
C THR A 104 4.07 7.36 -0.58
N GLY A 105 3.27 6.30 -0.79
CA GLY A 105 2.11 5.96 0.03
C GLY A 105 2.45 5.81 1.49
N SER A 106 3.50 5.05 1.82
CA SER A 106 3.90 4.80 3.20
C SER A 106 4.40 6.06 3.91
N PHE A 107 5.17 6.93 3.23
CA PHE A 107 5.65 8.18 3.84
C PHE A 107 4.58 9.25 4.03
N ARG A 108 3.50 9.23 3.24
CA ARG A 108 2.41 10.21 3.33
C ARG A 108 1.19 9.73 4.13
N LEU A 109 1.13 8.45 4.51
CA LEU A 109 -0.03 7.82 5.13
C LEU A 109 -0.48 8.56 6.41
N GLN A 110 0.47 8.86 7.29
CA GLN A 110 0.17 9.60 8.53
C GLN A 110 -0.48 10.95 8.23
N ARG A 111 0.09 11.76 7.33
CA ARG A 111 -0.41 13.09 6.98
C ARG A 111 -1.76 13.04 6.23
N ASP A 112 -1.89 12.14 5.26
CA ASP A 112 -2.99 12.18 4.30
C ASP A 112 -4.21 11.36 4.74
N VAL A 113 -4.03 10.43 5.70
CA VAL A 113 -5.07 9.52 6.17
C VAL A 113 -5.17 9.49 7.70
N LEU A 114 -4.13 9.06 8.40
CA LEU A 114 -4.24 8.71 9.82
C LEU A 114 -4.45 9.93 10.72
N SER A 115 -3.89 11.10 10.37
CA SER A 115 -4.13 12.36 11.10
C SER A 115 -5.57 12.85 11.05
N LYS A 116 -6.43 12.24 10.21
CA LYS A 116 -7.85 12.61 10.08
C LYS A 116 -8.77 11.84 11.01
N GLY A 117 -8.22 11.00 11.87
CA GLY A 117 -8.94 10.20 12.84
C GLY A 117 -8.79 8.69 12.62
N ALA A 118 -9.33 7.90 13.53
CA ALA A 118 -9.32 6.45 13.41
C ALA A 118 -10.06 6.01 12.14
N VAL A 119 -9.40 5.19 11.33
CA VAL A 119 -9.96 4.64 10.09
C VAL A 119 -10.57 3.28 10.40
N ASP A 120 -11.84 3.05 10.06
CA ASP A 120 -12.53 1.78 10.27
C ASP A 120 -12.35 0.80 9.12
N LEU A 121 -12.28 1.33 7.89
CA LEU A 121 -12.08 0.55 6.67
C LEU A 121 -11.18 1.30 5.70
N ILE A 122 -10.10 0.67 5.23
CA ILE A 122 -9.18 1.28 4.26
C ILE A 122 -8.99 0.41 3.02
N PHE A 123 -9.03 1.06 1.86
CA PHE A 123 -8.72 0.47 0.56
C PHE A 123 -7.37 0.98 0.06
N ILE A 124 -6.49 0.07 -0.36
CA ILE A 124 -5.12 0.35 -0.79
C ILE A 124 -4.91 -0.13 -2.22
N GLU A 125 -4.32 0.71 -3.07
CA GLU A 125 -4.06 0.39 -4.47
C GLU A 125 -2.75 1.03 -4.94
N TYR A 126 -1.72 0.21 -5.27
CA TYR A 126 -0.43 0.72 -5.74
C TYR A 126 0.29 -0.17 -6.76
N ALA A 127 -0.17 -1.41 -7.01
CA ALA A 127 0.55 -2.36 -7.85
C ALA A 127 0.86 -1.81 -9.26
N VAL A 128 -0.08 -1.05 -9.85
CA VAL A 128 0.09 -0.41 -11.16
C VAL A 128 1.21 0.63 -11.14
N ASN A 129 1.26 1.47 -10.11
CA ASN A 129 2.27 2.53 -10.03
C ASN A 129 3.64 1.98 -9.66
N ASP A 130 3.70 0.94 -8.84
CA ASP A 130 4.95 0.28 -8.48
C ASP A 130 5.60 -0.37 -9.69
N GLU A 131 4.80 -0.99 -10.60
CA GLU A 131 5.30 -1.54 -11.85
C GLU A 131 5.62 -0.45 -12.88
N LEU A 132 4.60 0.34 -13.23
CA LEU A 132 4.62 1.19 -14.40
C LEU A 132 5.39 2.49 -14.19
N ASP A 133 5.23 3.09 -13.03
CA ASP A 133 5.80 4.40 -12.74
C ASP A 133 7.14 4.32 -12.01
N ALA A 134 7.23 3.49 -10.98
CA ALA A 134 8.42 3.40 -10.15
C ALA A 134 9.40 2.31 -10.60
N GLY A 135 8.92 1.24 -11.24
CA GLY A 135 9.75 0.08 -11.60
C GLY A 135 10.38 -0.57 -10.37
N HIS A 136 9.61 -0.66 -9.28
CA HIS A 136 10.11 -1.14 -8.01
C HIS A 136 10.58 -2.59 -8.08
N ALA A 137 11.75 -2.85 -7.49
CA ALA A 137 12.17 -4.19 -7.15
C ALA A 137 11.22 -4.79 -6.10
N ARG A 138 11.12 -6.13 -6.05
CA ARG A 138 10.25 -6.84 -5.12
C ARG A 138 10.41 -6.39 -3.67
N ARG A 139 11.65 -6.22 -3.19
CA ARG A 139 11.96 -5.81 -1.82
C ARG A 139 11.37 -4.44 -1.49
N GLU A 140 11.44 -3.49 -2.42
CA GLU A 140 10.87 -2.16 -2.24
C GLU A 140 9.33 -2.21 -2.16
N CYS A 141 8.68 -3.03 -3.01
CA CYS A 141 7.24 -3.25 -2.93
C CYS A 141 6.83 -3.86 -1.58
N VAL A 142 7.59 -4.83 -1.06
CA VAL A 142 7.35 -5.42 0.27
C VAL A 142 7.49 -4.37 1.34
N ARG A 143 8.61 -3.65 1.42
CA ARG A 143 8.88 -2.63 2.44
C ARG A 143 7.80 -1.57 2.51
N ALA A 144 7.39 -1.07 1.35
CA ALA A 144 6.41 0.00 1.26
C ALA A 144 5.02 -0.48 1.67
N MET A 145 4.54 -1.61 1.14
CA MET A 145 3.22 -2.14 1.48
C MET A 145 3.17 -2.59 2.95
N GLU A 146 4.19 -3.27 3.43
CA GLU A 146 4.31 -3.67 4.83
C GLU A 146 4.30 -2.46 5.76
N GLY A 147 5.04 -1.40 5.41
CA GLY A 147 5.03 -0.15 6.13
C GLY A 147 3.63 0.46 6.24
N ILE A 148 2.86 0.46 5.15
CA ILE A 148 1.47 0.95 5.16
C ILE A 148 0.61 0.11 6.12
N LEU A 149 0.64 -1.23 6.01
CA LEU A 149 -0.19 -2.10 6.86
C LEU A 149 0.17 -1.96 8.33
N ARG A 150 1.45 -1.92 8.66
CA ARG A 150 1.92 -1.77 10.05
C ARG A 150 1.51 -0.43 10.64
N GLN A 151 1.65 0.67 9.90
CA GLN A 151 1.18 2.00 10.33
C GLN A 151 -0.33 2.00 10.61
N VAL A 152 -1.15 1.43 9.70
CA VAL A 152 -2.62 1.35 9.88
C VAL A 152 -2.94 0.55 11.14
N ARG A 153 -2.35 -0.65 11.32
CA ARG A 153 -2.60 -1.53 12.48
C ARG A 153 -2.12 -0.93 13.80
N LYS A 154 -1.00 -0.20 13.81
CA LYS A 154 -0.52 0.52 14.99
C LYS A 154 -1.43 1.68 15.36
N HIS A 155 -1.97 2.40 14.37
CA HIS A 155 -2.87 3.53 14.59
C HIS A 155 -4.27 3.09 15.06
N ASN A 156 -4.84 2.09 14.40
CA ASN A 156 -6.11 1.47 14.80
C ASN A 156 -6.06 -0.05 14.57
N PRO A 157 -5.84 -0.85 15.63
CA PRO A 157 -5.82 -2.31 15.51
C PRO A 157 -7.13 -2.93 15.01
N MET A 158 -8.25 -2.18 15.08
CA MET A 158 -9.57 -2.63 14.61
C MET A 158 -9.82 -2.30 13.13
N ALA A 159 -8.90 -1.60 12.46
CA ALA A 159 -9.10 -1.18 11.07
C ALA A 159 -9.15 -2.40 10.13
N ASP A 160 -10.21 -2.50 9.36
CA ASP A 160 -10.33 -3.48 8.27
C ASP A 160 -9.59 -2.95 7.02
N ILE A 161 -8.86 -3.83 6.33
CA ILE A 161 -7.99 -3.46 5.20
C ILE A 161 -8.31 -4.31 3.98
N VAL A 162 -8.42 -3.67 2.82
CA VAL A 162 -8.53 -4.33 1.50
C VAL A 162 -7.44 -3.82 0.58
N ILE A 163 -6.69 -4.71 -0.05
CA ILE A 163 -5.75 -4.35 -1.12
C ILE A 163 -6.33 -4.78 -2.47
N THR A 164 -6.28 -3.88 -3.46
CA THR A 164 -6.79 -4.16 -4.82
C THR A 164 -5.66 -4.06 -5.82
N TYR A 165 -5.47 -5.11 -6.62
CA TYR A 165 -4.44 -5.18 -7.67
C TYR A 165 -5.08 -4.85 -9.02
N PHE A 166 -5.02 -3.56 -9.40
CA PHE A 166 -5.39 -3.13 -10.74
C PHE A 166 -4.36 -3.60 -11.77
N VAL A 167 -4.56 -3.28 -13.02
CA VAL A 167 -3.97 -3.98 -14.14
C VAL A 167 -3.36 -3.04 -15.18
N THR A 168 -2.22 -3.47 -15.74
CA THR A 168 -1.58 -2.90 -16.92
C THR A 168 -1.51 -3.93 -18.05
N PRO A 169 -1.27 -3.53 -19.31
CA PRO A 169 -1.05 -4.50 -20.38
C PRO A 169 0.15 -5.44 -20.13
N SER A 170 1.21 -4.95 -19.49
CA SER A 170 2.37 -5.77 -19.10
C SER A 170 2.01 -6.81 -18.04
N MET A 171 1.21 -6.42 -17.03
CA MET A 171 0.71 -7.36 -16.02
C MET A 171 -0.18 -8.44 -16.63
N LEU A 172 -1.10 -8.08 -17.56
CA LEU A 172 -1.91 -9.08 -18.28
C LEU A 172 -1.03 -10.07 -19.04
N LYS A 173 -0.04 -9.57 -19.78
CA LYS A 173 0.90 -10.45 -20.48
C LYS A 173 1.66 -11.37 -19.52
N THR A 174 2.03 -10.89 -18.33
CA THR A 174 2.72 -11.68 -17.32
C THR A 174 1.81 -12.78 -16.77
N VAL A 175 0.56 -12.46 -16.43
CA VAL A 175 -0.44 -13.41 -15.92
C VAL A 175 -0.81 -14.42 -17.00
N GLY A 176 -1.06 -13.99 -18.24
CA GLY A 176 -1.37 -14.89 -19.37
C GLY A 176 -0.24 -15.88 -19.69
N ASN A 177 0.99 -15.58 -19.28
CA ASN A 177 2.14 -16.50 -19.32
C ASN A 177 2.29 -17.34 -18.04
N GLY A 178 1.29 -17.42 -17.18
CA GLY A 178 1.29 -18.18 -15.93
C GLY A 178 2.22 -17.63 -14.84
N LYS A 179 2.67 -16.39 -14.96
CA LYS A 179 3.60 -15.74 -14.01
C LYS A 179 2.87 -14.69 -13.16
N GLU A 180 3.45 -14.34 -12.02
CA GLU A 180 2.94 -13.28 -11.15
C GLU A 180 3.70 -11.96 -11.41
N PRO A 181 3.00 -10.82 -11.64
CA PRO A 181 3.65 -9.51 -11.68
C PRO A 181 4.35 -9.19 -10.36
N VAL A 182 5.56 -8.64 -10.43
CA VAL A 182 6.41 -8.42 -9.25
C VAL A 182 5.69 -7.64 -8.13
N PRO A 183 5.04 -6.48 -8.40
CA PRO A 183 4.36 -5.75 -7.33
C PRO A 183 3.16 -6.52 -6.76
N THR A 184 2.38 -7.18 -7.61
CA THR A 184 1.21 -7.96 -7.18
C THR A 184 1.64 -9.08 -6.25
N GLY A 185 2.66 -9.87 -6.64
CA GLY A 185 3.18 -10.96 -5.81
C GLY A 185 3.81 -10.48 -4.50
N ALA A 186 4.52 -9.34 -4.53
CA ALA A 186 5.10 -8.74 -3.32
C ALA A 186 4.03 -8.28 -2.33
N HIS A 187 3.03 -7.55 -2.83
CA HIS A 187 1.92 -7.08 -2.00
C HIS A 187 1.05 -8.24 -1.48
N GLU A 188 0.89 -9.31 -2.27
CA GLU A 188 0.14 -10.50 -1.87
C GLU A 188 0.85 -11.27 -0.74
N ASP A 189 2.18 -11.36 -0.75
CA ASP A 189 2.92 -11.95 0.36
C ASP A 189 2.75 -11.15 1.64
N VAL A 190 2.79 -9.82 1.54
CA VAL A 190 2.50 -8.93 2.68
C VAL A 190 1.06 -9.15 3.15
N ALA A 191 0.09 -9.14 2.25
CA ALA A 191 -1.32 -9.36 2.59
C ALA A 191 -1.54 -10.70 3.31
N ARG A 192 -0.89 -11.77 2.82
CA ARG A 192 -0.96 -13.10 3.42
C ARG A 192 -0.36 -13.13 4.82
N HIS A 193 0.81 -12.52 5.01
CA HIS A 193 1.49 -12.45 6.29
C HIS A 193 0.68 -11.72 7.37
N TYR A 194 -0.05 -10.67 6.97
CA TYR A 194 -0.88 -9.85 7.86
C TYR A 194 -2.36 -10.25 7.90
N GLY A 195 -2.76 -11.33 7.23
CA GLY A 195 -4.15 -11.78 7.17
C GLY A 195 -5.08 -10.75 6.53
N VAL A 196 -4.60 -10.01 5.51
CA VAL A 196 -5.35 -8.96 4.82
C VAL A 196 -6.00 -9.49 3.55
N SER A 197 -7.26 -9.12 3.34
CA SER A 197 -8.03 -9.52 2.17
C SER A 197 -7.60 -8.78 0.91
N THR A 198 -7.65 -9.46 -0.24
CA THR A 198 -7.17 -8.93 -1.51
C THR A 198 -8.16 -9.15 -2.66
N ILE A 199 -8.18 -8.22 -3.60
CA ILE A 199 -8.91 -8.29 -4.86
C ILE A 199 -7.90 -8.39 -6.00
N HIS A 200 -7.81 -9.55 -6.64
CA HIS A 200 -6.92 -9.80 -7.79
C HIS A 200 -7.59 -9.42 -9.10
N LEU A 201 -7.83 -8.11 -9.29
CA LEU A 201 -8.49 -7.62 -10.50
C LEU A 201 -7.69 -7.96 -11.76
N VAL A 202 -6.35 -7.95 -11.70
CA VAL A 202 -5.50 -8.35 -12.83
C VAL A 202 -5.82 -9.77 -13.33
N ARG A 203 -5.97 -10.73 -12.42
CA ARG A 203 -6.30 -12.12 -12.76
C ARG A 203 -7.75 -12.27 -13.25
N GLU A 204 -8.67 -11.50 -12.66
CA GLU A 204 -10.06 -11.50 -13.11
C GLU A 204 -10.22 -10.95 -14.52
N ILE A 205 -9.50 -9.86 -14.85
CA ILE A 205 -9.50 -9.30 -16.20
C ILE A 205 -8.88 -10.28 -17.21
N ASP A 206 -7.77 -10.93 -16.85
CA ASP A 206 -7.16 -11.97 -17.70
C ASP A 206 -8.13 -13.10 -17.98
N ARG A 207 -8.80 -13.63 -16.94
CA ARG A 207 -9.83 -14.67 -17.05
C ARG A 207 -10.96 -14.26 -17.98
N LEU A 208 -11.52 -13.06 -17.80
CA LEU A 208 -12.64 -12.55 -18.60
C LEU A 208 -12.25 -12.30 -20.06
N ILE A 209 -11.03 -11.81 -20.30
CA ILE A 209 -10.52 -11.60 -21.67
C ILE A 209 -10.31 -12.95 -22.35
N SER A 210 -9.68 -13.91 -21.66
CA SER A 210 -9.43 -15.26 -22.17
C SER A 210 -10.74 -16.03 -22.48
N ALA A 211 -11.81 -15.78 -21.71
CA ALA A 211 -13.13 -16.33 -21.96
C ALA A 211 -13.94 -15.59 -23.05
N GLY A 212 -13.41 -14.49 -23.62
CA GLY A 212 -14.14 -13.67 -24.59
C GLY A 212 -15.27 -12.81 -23.98
N GLU A 213 -15.38 -12.74 -22.66
CA GLU A 213 -16.43 -11.98 -21.93
C GLU A 213 -16.10 -10.49 -21.81
N LEU A 214 -14.83 -10.12 -21.96
CA LEU A 214 -14.33 -8.76 -21.82
C LEU A 214 -13.26 -8.45 -22.88
N THR A 215 -13.17 -7.18 -23.28
CA THR A 215 -12.04 -6.67 -24.03
C THR A 215 -11.31 -5.60 -23.23
N TRP A 216 -10.01 -5.42 -23.48
CA TRP A 216 -9.23 -4.35 -22.87
C TRP A 216 -9.84 -2.96 -23.10
N LYS A 217 -10.38 -2.74 -24.30
CA LYS A 217 -11.08 -1.49 -24.64
C LYS A 217 -12.34 -1.29 -23.79
N LYS A 218 -13.15 -2.35 -23.59
CA LYS A 218 -14.36 -2.29 -22.75
C LYS A 218 -14.02 -2.08 -21.27
N PHE A 219 -12.91 -2.64 -20.80
CA PHE A 219 -12.39 -2.37 -19.45
C PHE A 219 -12.01 -0.90 -19.26
N GLY A 220 -11.47 -0.25 -20.29
CA GLY A 220 -11.15 1.18 -20.33
C GLY A 220 -9.67 1.52 -20.21
N GLY A 221 -8.80 0.52 -20.22
CA GLY A 221 -7.35 0.72 -20.14
C GLY A 221 -6.78 0.74 -18.72
N VAL A 222 -5.57 1.25 -18.57
CA VAL A 222 -4.89 1.36 -17.24
C VAL A 222 -5.72 2.20 -16.25
N HIS A 223 -6.40 3.24 -16.75
CA HIS A 223 -7.42 3.97 -16.00
C HIS A 223 -8.79 3.41 -16.40
N PRO A 224 -9.39 2.54 -15.57
CA PRO A 224 -10.62 1.85 -15.96
C PRO A 224 -11.75 2.81 -16.33
N GLY A 225 -12.48 2.48 -17.41
CA GLY A 225 -13.72 3.15 -17.77
C GLY A 225 -14.87 2.80 -16.80
N PRO A 226 -16.08 3.29 -17.05
CA PRO A 226 -17.25 3.01 -16.19
C PRO A 226 -17.47 1.52 -15.95
N HIS A 227 -17.33 0.68 -16.98
CA HIS A 227 -17.48 -0.78 -16.88
C HIS A 227 -16.39 -1.42 -16.01
N GLY A 228 -15.11 -1.07 -16.22
CA GLY A 228 -14.01 -1.60 -15.43
C GLY A 228 -14.07 -1.18 -13.97
N ASN A 229 -14.46 0.07 -13.70
CA ASN A 229 -14.68 0.55 -12.33
C ASN A 229 -15.85 -0.18 -11.65
N ARG A 230 -16.95 -0.46 -12.37
CA ARG A 230 -18.07 -1.23 -11.83
C ARG A 230 -17.66 -2.67 -11.51
N LEU A 231 -16.88 -3.30 -12.39
CA LEU A 231 -16.35 -4.65 -12.13
C LEU A 231 -15.53 -4.69 -10.83
N CYS A 232 -14.61 -3.74 -10.66
CA CYS A 232 -13.83 -3.61 -9.44
C CYS A 232 -14.73 -3.41 -8.20
N ALA A 233 -15.68 -2.47 -8.28
CA ALA A 233 -16.61 -2.21 -7.17
C ALA A 233 -17.42 -3.46 -6.82
N ASN A 234 -17.95 -4.20 -7.80
CA ASN A 234 -18.71 -5.41 -7.58
C ASN A 234 -17.89 -6.50 -6.86
N MET A 235 -16.60 -6.64 -7.20
CA MET A 235 -15.74 -7.61 -6.50
C MET A 235 -15.53 -7.21 -5.04
N ILE A 236 -15.32 -5.92 -4.75
CA ILE A 236 -15.18 -5.41 -3.39
C ILE A 236 -16.51 -5.54 -2.62
N GLU A 237 -17.64 -5.16 -3.23
CA GLU A 237 -18.98 -5.30 -2.65
C GLU A 237 -19.25 -6.76 -2.26
N LYS A 238 -18.90 -7.70 -3.14
CA LYS A 238 -19.02 -9.15 -2.89
C LYS A 238 -18.13 -9.62 -1.73
N LEU A 239 -16.87 -9.17 -1.67
CA LEU A 239 -15.96 -9.45 -0.55
C LEU A 239 -16.57 -9.00 0.78
N LEU A 240 -17.01 -7.75 0.84
CA LEU A 240 -17.58 -7.17 2.06
C LEU A 240 -18.88 -7.86 2.46
N ALA A 241 -19.80 -8.09 1.50
CA ALA A 241 -21.07 -8.73 1.77
C ALA A 241 -20.88 -10.18 2.29
N THR A 242 -19.96 -10.94 1.70
CA THR A 242 -19.62 -12.30 2.17
C THR A 242 -19.10 -12.26 3.60
N SER A 243 -18.17 -11.37 3.91
CA SER A 243 -17.63 -11.27 5.26
C SER A 243 -18.68 -10.79 6.28
N TRP A 244 -19.52 -9.82 5.92
CA TRP A 244 -20.57 -9.31 6.81
C TRP A 244 -21.72 -10.27 7.04
N SER A 245 -21.84 -11.35 6.24
CA SER A 245 -22.79 -12.44 6.50
C SER A 245 -22.24 -13.48 7.50
N MET A 246 -20.95 -13.43 7.84
CA MET A 246 -20.33 -14.34 8.81
C MET A 246 -20.80 -14.02 10.24
N LYS A 247 -20.96 -15.07 11.05
CA LYS A 247 -21.26 -14.89 12.47
C LYS A 247 -19.97 -14.57 13.24
N PRO A 248 -20.02 -13.63 14.22
CA PRO A 248 -18.88 -13.40 15.10
C PRO A 248 -18.48 -14.69 15.85
N ALA A 249 -17.20 -14.96 15.95
CA ALA A 249 -16.67 -16.13 16.68
C ALA A 249 -16.80 -16.01 18.22
N GLY A 250 -17.34 -14.91 18.74
CA GLY A 250 -17.46 -14.64 20.17
C GLY A 250 -18.39 -13.47 20.48
N LYS A 251 -18.46 -13.10 21.78
CA LYS A 251 -19.33 -12.02 22.26
C LYS A 251 -18.73 -10.61 22.07
N ALA A 252 -17.44 -10.49 21.71
CA ALA A 252 -16.81 -9.19 21.57
C ALA A 252 -17.37 -8.44 20.35
N ALA A 253 -17.73 -7.17 20.55
CA ALA A 253 -18.26 -6.32 19.49
C ALA A 253 -17.24 -6.04 18.40
N LYS A 254 -15.97 -5.87 18.77
CA LYS A 254 -14.81 -5.67 17.87
C LYS A 254 -13.62 -6.48 18.40
N VAL A 255 -12.78 -6.96 17.48
CA VAL A 255 -11.57 -7.75 17.80
C VAL A 255 -10.38 -7.14 17.07
N ALA A 256 -9.29 -6.89 17.82
CA ALA A 256 -8.06 -6.40 17.24
C ALA A 256 -7.49 -7.41 16.24
N HIS A 257 -7.15 -6.94 15.05
CA HIS A 257 -6.40 -7.74 14.10
C HIS A 257 -4.96 -7.92 14.57
N SER A 258 -4.39 -9.10 14.32
CA SER A 258 -3.01 -9.38 14.70
C SER A 258 -2.02 -8.47 13.97
N LEU A 259 -1.00 -8.03 14.71
CA LEU A 259 0.18 -7.39 14.14
C LEU A 259 1.37 -8.33 14.37
N PRO A 260 1.84 -9.09 13.37
CA PRO A 260 2.96 -10.00 13.51
C PRO A 260 4.18 -9.29 14.10
N LYS A 261 4.82 -9.92 15.10
CA LYS A 261 6.04 -9.37 15.73
C LYS A 261 7.18 -9.30 14.73
N LYS A 262 7.35 -10.35 13.91
CA LYS A 262 8.37 -10.41 12.88
C LYS A 262 7.82 -9.78 11.59
N ALA A 263 8.52 -8.79 11.08
CA ALA A 263 8.27 -8.21 9.77
C ALA A 263 8.78 -9.14 8.66
N LEU A 264 8.26 -8.98 7.44
CA LEU A 264 8.84 -9.62 6.25
C LEU A 264 10.17 -8.97 5.85
N ASP A 265 10.27 -7.64 6.01
CA ASP A 265 11.53 -6.90 5.87
C ASP A 265 11.69 -5.93 7.04
N GLU A 266 12.76 -6.09 7.83
CA GLU A 266 13.07 -5.23 8.98
C GLU A 266 13.32 -3.75 8.58
N GLY A 267 13.58 -3.48 7.32
CA GLY A 267 13.68 -2.14 6.76
C GLY A 267 12.36 -1.60 6.20
N ASN A 268 11.21 -2.20 6.54
CA ASN A 268 9.90 -1.71 6.11
C ASN A 268 9.64 -0.28 6.61
N TYR A 269 8.77 0.45 5.91
CA TYR A 269 8.52 1.87 6.18
C TYR A 269 7.42 2.11 7.22
N GLU A 270 7.41 1.35 8.32
CA GLU A 270 6.42 1.54 9.40
C GLU A 270 6.60 2.83 10.21
N GLY A 271 7.80 3.40 10.22
CA GLY A 271 8.13 4.73 10.77
C GLY A 271 8.07 5.85 9.72
N GLY A 272 7.64 5.51 8.50
CA GLY A 272 7.71 6.42 7.35
C GLY A 272 7.00 7.76 7.59
N ALA A 273 7.74 8.85 7.41
CA ALA A 273 7.26 10.21 7.64
C ALA A 273 7.83 11.19 6.61
N PHE A 274 7.18 12.35 6.51
CA PHE A 274 7.68 13.50 5.78
C PHE A 274 8.36 14.50 6.72
N ILE A 275 9.48 15.04 6.28
CA ILE A 275 10.16 16.18 6.91
C ILE A 275 9.97 17.41 6.01
N ASP A 276 9.65 18.56 6.63
CA ASP A 276 9.51 19.84 5.92
C ASP A 276 10.86 20.23 5.29
N PRO A 277 10.92 20.47 3.98
CA PRO A 277 12.15 20.88 3.32
C PRO A 277 12.70 22.23 3.79
N ALA A 278 11.90 23.04 4.48
CA ALA A 278 12.37 24.28 5.11
C ALA A 278 13.37 24.05 6.26
N THR A 279 13.45 22.83 6.80
CA THR A 279 14.42 22.46 7.86
C THR A 279 15.82 22.21 7.33
N ALA A 280 16.00 22.09 6.01
CA ALA A 280 17.32 21.93 5.40
C ALA A 280 18.18 23.18 5.59
N ARG A 281 19.44 22.99 5.96
CA ARG A 281 20.45 24.06 6.01
C ARG A 281 20.97 24.34 4.60
N ILE A 282 20.71 25.52 4.11
CA ILE A 282 21.13 25.96 2.78
C ILE A 282 22.59 26.48 2.87
N LYS A 283 23.48 25.85 2.09
CA LYS A 283 24.85 26.34 1.92
C LYS A 283 24.95 27.29 0.72
N SER A 284 24.39 26.90 -0.41
CA SER A 284 24.39 27.69 -1.65
C SER A 284 23.27 27.30 -2.61
N GLY A 285 22.73 28.25 -3.38
CA GLY A 285 21.93 28.04 -4.57
C GLY A 285 20.53 27.46 -4.39
N TRP A 286 20.15 27.01 -3.19
CA TRP A 286 18.81 26.54 -2.87
C TRP A 286 17.95 27.66 -2.31
N LYS A 287 16.65 27.62 -2.59
CA LYS A 287 15.65 28.57 -2.06
C LYS A 287 14.31 27.90 -1.83
N ASN A 288 13.60 28.30 -0.77
CA ASN A 288 12.23 27.89 -0.51
C ASN A 288 11.25 28.90 -1.10
N TYR A 289 10.52 28.52 -2.16
CA TYR A 289 9.53 29.39 -2.79
C TYR A 289 8.42 28.58 -3.51
N ILE A 290 7.34 29.27 -3.88
CA ILE A 290 6.31 28.73 -4.77
C ILE A 290 6.78 28.98 -6.21
N PRO A 291 7.06 27.94 -7.02
CA PRO A 291 7.51 28.14 -8.40
C PRO A 291 6.50 28.93 -9.24
N GLU A 292 6.99 29.83 -10.07
CA GLU A 292 6.19 30.54 -11.06
C GLU A 292 5.88 29.62 -12.25
N TRP A 293 4.99 28.66 -12.02
CA TRP A 293 4.71 27.54 -12.94
C TRP A 293 4.43 27.97 -14.39
N ARG A 294 3.83 29.18 -14.58
CA ARG A 294 3.54 29.70 -15.93
C ARG A 294 4.80 30.08 -16.69
N LYS A 295 5.94 30.32 -15.99
CA LYS A 295 7.24 30.64 -16.59
C LYS A 295 8.11 29.40 -16.80
N ILE A 296 7.70 28.24 -16.30
CA ILE A 296 8.47 27.00 -16.34
C ILE A 296 7.80 26.05 -17.36
N ARG A 297 8.60 25.52 -18.28
CA ARG A 297 8.09 24.56 -19.28
C ARG A 297 7.56 23.31 -18.60
N GLY A 298 6.41 22.81 -19.06
CA GLY A 298 5.73 21.62 -18.58
C GLY A 298 4.50 21.92 -17.74
N GLY A 299 3.53 21.02 -17.79
CA GLY A 299 2.34 21.09 -16.96
C GLY A 299 2.65 20.73 -15.50
N PHE A 300 1.76 21.11 -14.59
CA PHE A 300 1.79 20.68 -13.20
C PHE A 300 0.38 20.35 -12.70
N ARG A 301 0.28 19.52 -11.68
CA ARG A 301 -1.03 19.25 -11.08
C ARG A 301 -1.42 20.34 -10.10
N GLY A 302 -2.67 20.83 -10.19
CA GLY A 302 -3.17 21.96 -9.39
C GLY A 302 -2.95 21.81 -7.88
N ARG A 303 -2.96 20.58 -7.35
CA ARG A 303 -2.68 20.31 -5.92
C ARG A 303 -1.29 20.75 -5.45
N PHE A 304 -0.33 20.90 -6.36
CA PHE A 304 1.03 21.33 -6.06
C PHE A 304 1.28 22.81 -6.40
N GLY A 305 0.35 23.46 -7.13
CA GLY A 305 0.54 24.80 -7.67
C GLY A 305 0.86 25.89 -6.64
N GLY A 306 0.21 25.83 -5.48
CA GLY A 306 0.43 26.77 -4.36
C GLY A 306 1.39 26.30 -3.28
N LYS A 307 2.14 25.19 -3.51
CA LYS A 307 3.05 24.65 -2.50
C LYS A 307 4.42 25.31 -2.58
N LYS A 308 4.96 25.70 -1.41
CA LYS A 308 6.39 26.04 -1.29
C LYS A 308 7.22 24.78 -1.50
N LEU A 309 8.26 24.88 -2.28
CA LEU A 309 9.21 23.81 -2.57
C LEU A 309 10.62 24.29 -2.27
N LEU A 310 11.49 23.40 -1.82
CA LEU A 310 12.91 23.64 -1.78
C LEU A 310 13.45 23.40 -3.19
N CYS A 311 13.93 24.46 -3.83
CA CYS A 311 14.32 24.46 -5.23
C CYS A 311 15.77 24.88 -5.42
N ALA A 312 16.43 24.22 -6.38
CA ALA A 312 17.70 24.65 -6.97
C ALA A 312 17.61 24.52 -8.50
N ASN A 313 18.23 25.45 -9.24
CA ASN A 313 18.16 25.49 -10.71
C ASN A 313 19.55 25.59 -11.38
N ALA A 314 20.61 25.70 -10.59
CA ALA A 314 21.99 25.82 -11.07
C ALA A 314 22.86 24.65 -10.56
N PRO A 315 23.92 24.26 -11.29
CA PRO A 315 24.87 23.28 -10.82
C PRO A 315 25.61 23.75 -9.57
N GLY A 316 26.10 22.84 -8.74
CA GLY A 316 26.87 23.12 -7.54
C GLY A 316 26.07 23.70 -6.36
N ALA A 317 24.75 23.85 -6.47
CA ALA A 317 23.91 24.24 -5.35
C ALA A 317 23.92 23.15 -4.28
N GLU A 318 24.16 23.53 -3.00
CA GLU A 318 24.34 22.57 -1.91
C GLU A 318 23.46 22.91 -0.70
N CYS A 319 22.86 21.88 -0.11
CA CYS A 319 22.15 21.96 1.18
C CYS A 319 22.38 20.68 1.99
N SER A 320 22.11 20.73 3.30
CA SER A 320 22.18 19.57 4.17
C SER A 320 20.94 19.43 5.04
N LEU A 321 20.68 18.20 5.50
CA LEU A 321 19.57 17.86 6.38
C LEU A 321 20.06 16.86 7.43
N GLU A 322 19.84 17.17 8.70
CA GLU A 322 19.98 16.20 9.79
C GLU A 322 18.67 15.42 9.93
N PHE A 323 18.74 14.10 10.07
CA PHE A 323 17.59 13.23 10.26
C PHE A 323 17.92 12.07 11.17
N THR A 324 16.88 11.39 11.67
CA THR A 324 17.02 10.17 12.46
C THR A 324 16.22 9.08 11.76
N GLY A 325 16.82 7.90 11.55
CA GLY A 325 16.15 6.77 10.92
C GLY A 325 17.10 5.86 10.14
N ARG A 326 16.53 4.96 9.36
CA ARG A 326 17.23 3.96 8.51
C ARG A 326 17.17 4.26 7.02
N ALA A 327 16.26 5.15 6.64
CA ALA A 327 16.04 5.47 5.23
C ALA A 327 15.83 6.97 5.05
N ILE A 328 16.33 7.49 3.94
CA ILE A 328 16.20 8.90 3.55
C ILE A 328 16.01 9.03 2.04
N GLY A 329 15.11 9.91 1.66
CA GLY A 329 14.85 10.25 0.27
C GLY A 329 14.14 11.60 0.15
N ALA A 330 13.59 11.87 -1.03
CA ALA A 330 12.81 13.07 -1.28
C ALA A 330 11.60 12.79 -2.17
N PHE A 331 10.46 13.35 -1.81
CA PHE A 331 9.29 13.47 -2.66
C PHE A 331 9.41 14.74 -3.47
N ILE A 332 9.55 14.62 -4.78
CA ILE A 332 9.95 15.68 -5.69
C ILE A 332 8.94 15.91 -6.81
N LEU A 333 9.03 17.08 -7.47
CA LEU A 333 8.38 17.36 -8.75
C LEU A 333 9.44 17.43 -9.85
N ALA A 334 9.57 16.36 -10.63
CA ALA A 334 10.57 16.25 -11.69
C ALA A 334 9.98 16.74 -13.04
N GLY A 335 10.37 17.93 -13.48
CA GLY A 335 9.93 18.56 -14.73
C GLY A 335 10.78 18.23 -15.95
N PRO A 336 10.47 18.86 -17.12
CA PRO A 336 11.29 18.74 -18.33
C PRO A 336 12.73 19.20 -18.14
N ASP A 337 12.95 20.08 -17.19
CA ASP A 337 14.22 20.70 -16.77
C ASP A 337 14.89 19.99 -15.58
N ALA A 338 14.34 18.83 -15.14
CA ALA A 338 14.91 18.06 -14.02
C ALA A 338 16.36 17.65 -14.31
N GLY A 339 17.20 17.82 -13.29
CA GLY A 339 18.62 17.51 -13.32
C GLY A 339 18.99 16.22 -12.62
N THR A 340 20.28 16.04 -12.41
CA THR A 340 20.87 15.01 -11.57
C THR A 340 21.22 15.61 -10.21
N ILE A 341 20.88 14.90 -9.13
CA ILE A 341 21.34 15.23 -7.79
C ILE A 341 22.43 14.25 -7.35
N GLU A 342 23.34 14.75 -6.58
CA GLU A 342 24.35 14.00 -5.86
C GLU A 342 24.00 14.04 -4.38
N ALA A 343 23.93 12.87 -3.75
CA ALA A 343 23.64 12.71 -2.33
C ALA A 343 24.80 12.01 -1.63
N SER A 344 25.24 12.59 -0.52
CA SER A 344 26.19 12.01 0.42
C SER A 344 25.53 11.87 1.78
N ILE A 345 25.81 10.79 2.48
CA ILE A 345 25.31 10.53 3.83
C ILE A 345 26.52 10.34 4.72
N ASP A 346 26.55 11.08 5.86
CA ASP A 346 27.59 11.05 6.90
C ASP A 346 29.01 11.26 6.34
N GLY A 347 29.14 12.13 5.34
CA GLY A 347 30.42 12.41 4.71
C GLY A 347 30.95 11.32 3.77
N GLY A 348 30.15 10.28 3.52
CA GLY A 348 30.48 9.25 2.54
C GLY A 348 30.49 9.75 1.10
N PRO A 349 30.83 8.90 0.13
CA PRO A 349 30.94 9.29 -1.27
C PRO A 349 29.59 9.74 -1.85
N PHE A 350 29.63 10.77 -2.70
CA PHE A 350 28.45 11.22 -3.42
C PHE A 350 27.96 10.18 -4.43
N LYS A 351 26.68 9.84 -4.35
CA LYS A 351 25.97 9.00 -5.34
C LYS A 351 25.09 9.87 -6.20
N LYS A 352 25.04 9.59 -7.51
CA LYS A 352 24.24 10.34 -8.49
C LYS A 352 22.86 9.74 -8.67
N TYR A 353 21.83 10.58 -8.72
CA TYR A 353 20.44 10.19 -8.98
C TYR A 353 19.87 11.09 -10.07
N ASP A 354 19.49 10.51 -11.22
CA ASP A 354 18.75 11.21 -12.26
C ASP A 354 17.30 11.37 -11.82
N LEU A 355 16.88 12.61 -11.68
CA LEU A 355 15.53 12.92 -11.21
C LEU A 355 14.48 12.86 -12.31
N TYR A 356 14.92 12.86 -13.58
CA TYR A 356 14.00 12.83 -14.71
C TYR A 356 13.26 11.49 -14.77
N HIS A 357 11.97 11.57 -15.06
CA HIS A 357 11.12 10.42 -15.34
C HIS A 357 10.59 10.53 -16.78
N ARG A 358 10.24 9.41 -17.42
CA ARG A 358 9.69 9.42 -18.80
C ARG A 358 8.51 10.40 -18.98
N HIS A 359 7.67 10.56 -17.92
CA HIS A 359 6.56 11.51 -17.93
C HIS A 359 6.98 12.96 -17.65
N SER A 360 8.23 13.21 -17.24
CA SER A 360 8.76 14.56 -17.04
C SER A 360 8.85 15.37 -18.33
N ARG A 361 8.79 14.72 -19.49
CA ARG A 361 8.82 15.41 -20.79
C ARG A 361 7.78 16.53 -20.93
N GLY A 362 6.61 16.35 -20.35
CA GLY A 362 5.50 17.31 -20.43
C GLY A 362 4.87 17.68 -19.09
N LEU A 363 5.33 17.10 -17.98
CA LEU A 363 4.71 17.26 -16.67
C LEU A 363 5.79 17.39 -15.59
N HIS A 364 5.58 18.27 -14.62
CA HIS A 364 6.30 18.20 -13.36
C HIS A 364 5.78 17.00 -12.56
N TYR A 365 6.46 15.87 -12.78
CA TYR A 365 6.01 14.55 -12.35
C TYR A 365 6.34 14.32 -10.87
N PRO A 366 5.34 14.00 -10.01
CA PRO A 366 5.59 13.72 -8.60
C PRO A 366 6.13 12.30 -8.43
N ARG A 367 7.28 12.17 -7.77
CA ARG A 367 7.89 10.87 -7.44
C ARG A 367 8.72 10.94 -6.18
N THR A 368 8.86 9.83 -5.49
CA THR A 368 9.83 9.67 -4.41
C THR A 368 11.11 9.08 -4.97
N VAL A 369 12.25 9.68 -4.61
CA VAL A 369 13.59 9.17 -4.90
C VAL A 369 14.25 8.88 -3.56
N MET A 370 14.57 7.61 -3.31
CA MET A 370 15.29 7.20 -2.10
C MET A 370 16.78 7.32 -2.32
N PHE A 371 17.49 7.99 -1.41
CA PHE A 371 18.95 8.14 -1.43
C PHE A 371 19.64 7.02 -0.67
N SER A 372 19.00 6.52 0.39
CA SER A 372 19.40 5.30 1.10
C SER A 372 18.19 4.66 1.78
N THR A 373 18.22 3.32 1.91
CA THR A 373 17.14 2.53 2.52
C THR A 373 17.63 1.52 3.55
N ASP A 374 18.94 1.44 3.80
CA ASP A 374 19.56 0.43 4.65
C ASP A 374 20.66 1.03 5.55
N LEU A 375 20.39 2.19 6.13
CA LEU A 375 21.25 2.79 7.15
C LEU A 375 21.07 2.10 8.50
N GLU A 376 22.05 2.23 9.37
CA GLU A 376 21.86 1.94 10.77
C GLU A 376 20.78 2.85 11.36
N ASN A 377 20.06 2.39 12.39
CA ASN A 377 19.05 3.23 13.01
C ASN A 377 19.71 4.28 13.91
N GLY A 378 19.74 5.51 13.50
CA GLY A 378 20.48 6.56 14.20
C GLY A 378 20.32 7.93 13.60
N LYS A 379 21.10 8.88 14.13
CA LYS A 379 21.22 10.24 13.59
C LYS A 379 22.18 10.24 12.41
N HIS A 380 21.77 10.89 11.36
CA HIS A 380 22.51 10.98 10.10
C HIS A 380 22.47 12.40 9.53
N THR A 381 23.42 12.70 8.66
CA THR A 381 23.46 13.95 7.89
C THR A 381 23.41 13.61 6.40
N LEU A 382 22.37 14.09 5.72
CA LEU A 382 22.28 14.09 4.26
C LEU A 382 22.87 15.39 3.71
N VAL A 383 23.76 15.30 2.74
CA VAL A 383 24.20 16.44 1.91
C VAL A 383 23.70 16.22 0.50
N LEU A 384 23.00 17.21 -0.05
CA LEU A 384 22.52 17.20 -1.43
C LEU A 384 23.23 18.27 -2.23
N ARG A 385 23.72 17.90 -3.40
CA ARG A 385 24.36 18.81 -4.35
C ARG A 385 23.78 18.61 -5.75
N THR A 386 23.42 19.71 -6.43
CA THR A 386 23.05 19.62 -7.86
C THR A 386 24.29 19.30 -8.68
N SER A 387 24.23 18.24 -9.49
CA SER A 387 25.37 17.79 -10.28
C SER A 387 25.72 18.81 -11.37
N GLU A 388 27.00 19.00 -11.59
CA GLU A 388 27.53 19.76 -12.72
C GLU A 388 27.32 19.02 -14.05
N SER A 389 27.39 17.68 -14.01
CA SER A 389 27.17 16.83 -15.17
C SER A 389 25.68 16.63 -15.47
N LYS A 390 25.34 16.65 -16.75
CA LYS A 390 24.00 16.36 -17.23
C LYS A 390 23.84 14.88 -17.56
N SER A 391 22.78 14.24 -17.09
CA SER A 391 22.47 12.85 -17.45
C SER A 391 22.03 12.70 -18.92
N ARG A 392 21.60 13.78 -19.56
CA ARG A 392 21.06 13.82 -20.93
C ARG A 392 21.44 15.16 -21.60
N PRO A 393 21.63 15.21 -22.94
CA PRO A 393 21.98 16.44 -23.65
C PRO A 393 21.04 17.63 -23.39
N LYS A 394 19.73 17.35 -23.21
CA LYS A 394 18.70 18.35 -22.93
C LYS A 394 18.28 18.42 -21.44
N ALA A 395 19.03 17.79 -20.53
CA ALA A 395 18.77 17.87 -19.10
C ALA A 395 19.02 19.30 -18.61
N GLY A 396 18.17 19.77 -17.68
CA GLY A 396 18.42 20.92 -16.86
C GLY A 396 19.21 20.59 -15.61
N HIS A 397 19.14 21.48 -14.63
CA HIS A 397 19.68 21.30 -13.28
C HIS A 397 18.59 21.46 -12.21
N ALA A 398 17.32 21.58 -12.64
CA ALA A 398 16.25 21.90 -11.73
C ALA A 398 15.94 20.75 -10.75
N MET A 399 15.87 21.12 -9.50
CA MET A 399 15.39 20.30 -8.40
C MET A 399 14.23 21.00 -7.71
N ARG A 400 13.19 20.23 -7.37
CA ARG A 400 12.00 20.75 -6.65
C ARG A 400 11.53 19.71 -5.64
N ILE A 401 11.92 19.90 -4.39
CA ILE A 401 11.60 18.99 -3.28
C ILE A 401 10.32 19.48 -2.60
N LEU A 402 9.31 18.63 -2.58
CA LEU A 402 8.06 18.83 -1.84
C LEU A 402 8.22 18.50 -0.37
N GLN A 403 8.88 17.39 -0.06
CA GLN A 403 9.13 16.86 1.27
C GLN A 403 10.38 15.98 1.23
N PHE A 404 11.14 15.92 2.30
CA PHE A 404 12.02 14.79 2.53
C PHE A 404 11.23 13.61 3.08
N THR A 405 11.70 12.39 2.80
CA THR A 405 11.11 11.15 3.31
C THR A 405 12.09 10.48 4.26
N VAL A 406 11.65 10.07 5.43
CA VAL A 406 12.49 9.42 6.45
C VAL A 406 11.76 8.23 7.07
N ASN A 407 12.50 7.18 7.42
CA ASN A 407 11.97 6.00 8.12
C ASN A 407 12.96 5.45 9.12
#